data_145479fb6ecf2115d5593b37d236caec
#
_entry.id   145479fb6ecf2115d5593b37d236caec
#
_cell.length_a   1.000
_cell.length_b   1.000
_cell.length_c   1.000
_cell.angle_alpha   90.00
_cell.angle_beta   90.00
_cell.angle_gamma   90.00
#
_symmetry.space_group_name_H-M   'P 1'
#
loop_
_entity.id
_entity.type
_entity.pdbx_description
1 polymer ?
#
loop_
_entity_poly.entity_id
_entity_poly.type
_entity_poly.pdbx_seq_one_letter_code
_entity_poly.pdbx_strand_id
1 'polypeptide(L)'
;MSSSSSKYPIAYVEIRVFSHATEDLKKVETAVRNTLPEALAEAAVLNKTNCVGHHGNPIVMVETKLSNRELLFSAIQKLGASLSALDKEQLDEELKSHIDKHNLFLRLDKQNAALGTVKLSPNDPIHFKIHFKNRTPDEITKICRQAGLLP
;
A
#
# COMPACT_ATOMS: atom_id res chain seq x y z
N MET A 1 21.60 6.72 20.09
CA MET A 1 20.69 6.18 19.07
C MET A 1 19.79 5.13 19.69
N SER A 2 18.54 5.23 19.40
CA SER A 2 17.59 4.28 19.95
C SER A 2 17.53 3.03 19.09
N SER A 3 17.83 1.88 19.64
CA SER A 3 17.71 0.61 18.94
C SER A 3 16.26 0.30 18.61
N SER A 4 15.30 0.81 19.41
CA SER A 4 13.88 0.58 19.16
C SER A 4 13.39 1.28 17.91
N SER A 5 13.93 2.47 17.58
CA SER A 5 13.53 3.15 16.34
C SER A 5 14.09 2.48 15.10
N SER A 6 15.21 1.73 15.23
CA SER A 6 15.76 0.92 14.13
C SER A 6 14.97 -0.36 13.92
N LYS A 7 14.40 -0.91 15.00
CA LYS A 7 13.68 -2.17 14.97
C LYS A 7 12.39 -2.10 14.16
N TYR A 8 11.69 -0.98 14.24
CA TYR A 8 10.41 -0.79 13.56
C TYR A 8 10.47 0.49 12.73
N PRO A 9 11.07 0.44 11.55
CA PRO A 9 11.28 1.65 10.75
C PRO A 9 9.99 2.24 10.18
N ILE A 10 8.94 1.45 10.06
CA ILE A 10 7.68 1.90 9.47
C ILE A 10 6.74 2.34 10.60
N ALA A 11 6.34 3.61 10.57
CA ALA A 11 5.45 4.15 11.59
C ALA A 11 3.99 3.84 11.32
N TYR A 12 3.57 3.91 10.06
CA TYR A 12 2.20 3.58 9.67
C TYR A 12 2.12 3.34 8.17
N VAL A 13 1.02 2.70 7.76
CA VAL A 13 0.66 2.51 6.36
C VAL A 13 -0.76 3.00 6.19
N GLU A 14 -0.96 3.93 5.25
CA GLU A 14 -2.29 4.40 4.89
C GLU A 14 -2.65 3.83 3.52
N ILE A 15 -3.88 3.34 3.40
CA ILE A 15 -4.38 2.77 2.16
C ILE A 15 -5.66 3.50 1.78
N ARG A 16 -5.76 3.92 0.54
CA ARG A 16 -6.93 4.60 0.01
C ARG A 16 -7.32 4.02 -1.33
N VAL A 17 -8.62 3.83 -1.53
CA VAL A 17 -9.16 3.38 -2.80
C VAL A 17 -10.56 3.96 -2.99
N PHE A 18 -10.95 4.19 -4.24
CA PHE A 18 -12.29 4.68 -4.55
C PHE A 18 -13.14 3.54 -5.12
N SER A 19 -14.38 3.43 -4.65
CA SER A 19 -15.37 2.53 -5.22
C SER A 19 -16.36 3.38 -6.00
N HIS A 20 -16.40 3.17 -7.31
CA HIS A 20 -17.29 3.92 -8.19
C HIS A 20 -18.71 3.34 -8.14
N ALA A 21 -19.70 4.14 -8.60
CA ALA A 21 -21.10 3.76 -8.51
C ALA A 21 -21.42 2.42 -9.17
N THR A 22 -20.67 2.04 -10.19
CA THR A 22 -20.87 0.78 -10.93
C THR A 22 -20.12 -0.40 -10.33
N GLU A 23 -19.30 -0.15 -9.31
CA GLU A 23 -18.50 -1.21 -8.68
C GLU A 23 -19.18 -1.77 -7.44
N ASP A 24 -18.90 -3.04 -7.14
CA ASP A 24 -19.33 -3.68 -5.91
C ASP A 24 -18.38 -3.26 -4.79
N LEU A 25 -18.89 -2.49 -3.83
CA LEU A 25 -18.10 -1.99 -2.70
C LEU A 25 -17.42 -3.13 -1.93
N LYS A 26 -18.10 -4.26 -1.76
CA LYS A 26 -17.52 -5.40 -1.04
C LYS A 26 -16.31 -5.98 -1.77
N LYS A 27 -16.35 -5.98 -3.09
CA LYS A 27 -15.18 -6.43 -3.88
C LYS A 27 -14.00 -5.48 -3.74
N VAL A 28 -14.28 -4.18 -3.66
CA VAL A 28 -13.23 -3.18 -3.43
C VAL A 28 -12.61 -3.37 -2.05
N GLU A 29 -13.43 -3.60 -1.02
CA GLU A 29 -12.92 -3.89 0.33
C GLU A 29 -12.09 -5.17 0.34
N THR A 30 -12.54 -6.21 -0.34
CA THR A 30 -11.80 -7.47 -0.47
C THR A 30 -10.45 -7.24 -1.15
N ALA A 31 -10.44 -6.40 -2.19
CA ALA A 31 -9.20 -6.07 -2.89
C ALA A 31 -8.17 -5.47 -1.93
N VAL A 32 -8.60 -4.53 -1.07
CA VAL A 32 -7.71 -3.94 -0.06
C VAL A 32 -7.17 -5.03 0.87
N ARG A 33 -8.05 -5.87 1.42
CA ARG A 33 -7.63 -6.90 2.37
C ARG A 33 -6.69 -7.92 1.73
N ASN A 34 -6.89 -8.22 0.46
CA ASN A 34 -6.04 -9.18 -0.26
C ASN A 34 -4.59 -8.70 -0.43
N THR A 35 -4.36 -7.38 -0.33
CA THR A 35 -2.99 -6.85 -0.41
C THR A 35 -2.22 -6.97 0.88
N LEU A 36 -2.88 -7.34 1.97
CA LEU A 36 -2.31 -7.35 3.31
C LEU A 36 -2.09 -8.77 3.84
N PRO A 37 -1.08 -8.95 4.72
CA PRO A 37 -0.99 -10.18 5.50
C PRO A 37 -2.27 -10.39 6.31
N GLU A 38 -2.61 -11.63 6.59
CA GLU A 38 -3.85 -11.97 7.26
C GLU A 38 -4.10 -11.20 8.56
N ALA A 39 -3.09 -11.11 9.41
CA ALA A 39 -3.22 -10.40 10.68
C ALA A 39 -3.57 -8.93 10.50
N LEU A 40 -2.97 -8.27 9.52
CA LEU A 40 -3.29 -6.87 9.21
C LEU A 40 -4.64 -6.74 8.51
N ALA A 41 -4.96 -7.67 7.62
CA ALA A 41 -6.23 -7.66 6.91
C ALA A 41 -7.40 -7.79 7.89
N GLU A 42 -7.27 -8.65 8.89
CA GLU A 42 -8.30 -8.83 9.91
C GLU A 42 -8.42 -7.63 10.83
N ALA A 43 -7.29 -7.00 11.17
CA ALA A 43 -7.26 -5.85 12.07
C ALA A 43 -7.69 -4.55 11.39
N ALA A 44 -7.65 -4.48 10.06
CA ALA A 44 -7.91 -3.25 9.33
C ALA A 44 -9.37 -2.81 9.48
N VAL A 45 -9.55 -1.54 9.87
CA VAL A 45 -10.87 -0.90 9.92
C VAL A 45 -10.98 -0.05 8.66
N LEU A 46 -11.89 -0.44 7.76
CA LEU A 46 -12.08 0.27 6.50
C LEU A 46 -13.13 1.36 6.70
N ASN A 47 -12.69 2.61 6.71
CA ASN A 47 -13.55 3.77 6.86
C ASN A 47 -14.07 4.19 5.48
N LYS A 48 -15.37 4.44 5.39
CA LYS A 48 -16.02 4.79 4.13
C LYS A 48 -16.56 6.20 4.20
N THR A 49 -16.26 6.99 3.16
CA THR A 49 -16.74 8.36 3.04
C THR A 49 -17.43 8.51 1.70
N ASN A 50 -18.65 9.01 1.73
CA ASN A 50 -19.39 9.27 0.48
C ASN A 50 -18.88 10.55 -0.15
N CYS A 51 -18.53 10.46 -1.42
CA CYS A 51 -18.01 11.58 -2.21
C CYS A 51 -18.84 11.73 -3.47
N VAL A 52 -18.68 12.89 -4.14
CA VAL A 52 -19.32 13.13 -5.43
C VAL A 52 -18.23 13.11 -6.51
N GLY A 53 -18.41 12.25 -7.50
CA GLY A 53 -17.47 12.14 -8.60
C GLY A 53 -17.56 13.30 -9.58
N HIS A 54 -16.68 13.27 -10.58
CA HIS A 54 -16.52 14.37 -11.54
C HIS A 54 -17.80 14.78 -12.25
N HIS A 55 -18.68 13.83 -12.53
CA HIS A 55 -19.97 14.10 -13.19
C HIS A 55 -21.16 13.98 -12.23
N GLY A 56 -20.94 14.19 -10.95
CA GLY A 56 -22.00 14.06 -9.95
C GLY A 56 -22.33 12.63 -9.55
N ASN A 57 -21.60 11.65 -10.05
CA ASN A 57 -21.82 10.25 -9.70
C ASN A 57 -21.37 9.98 -8.25
N PRO A 58 -22.10 9.16 -7.49
CA PRO A 58 -21.67 8.81 -6.16
C PRO A 58 -20.41 7.94 -6.20
N ILE A 59 -19.46 8.28 -5.34
CA ILE A 59 -18.20 7.54 -5.16
C ILE A 59 -18.01 7.32 -3.67
N VAL A 60 -17.58 6.13 -3.29
CA VAL A 60 -17.22 5.84 -1.90
C VAL A 60 -15.70 5.79 -1.80
N MET A 61 -15.14 6.63 -0.93
CA MET A 61 -13.72 6.58 -0.62
C MET A 61 -13.53 5.62 0.54
N VAL A 62 -12.70 4.60 0.35
CA VAL A 62 -12.38 3.62 1.37
C VAL A 62 -10.95 3.87 1.84
N GLU A 63 -10.78 4.07 3.14
CA GLU A 63 -9.47 4.35 3.72
C GLU A 63 -9.23 3.51 4.95
N THR A 64 -7.98 3.14 5.17
CA THR A 64 -7.55 2.54 6.43
C THR A 64 -6.15 3.03 6.77
N LYS A 65 -5.87 3.10 8.08
CA LYS A 65 -4.55 3.43 8.58
C LYS A 65 -4.11 2.31 9.50
N LEU A 66 -3.00 1.68 9.18
CA LEU A 66 -2.44 0.59 9.95
C LEU A 66 -1.25 1.12 10.73
N SER A 67 -1.31 0.98 12.06
CA SER A 67 -0.29 1.53 12.96
C SER A 67 0.36 0.48 13.85
N ASN A 68 0.06 -0.79 13.65
CA ASN A 68 0.67 -1.87 14.40
C ASN A 68 2.09 -2.10 13.89
N ARG A 69 3.04 -1.37 14.46
CA ARG A 69 4.42 -1.27 13.95
C ARG A 69 5.12 -2.62 13.82
N GLU A 70 4.79 -3.56 14.68
CA GLU A 70 5.42 -4.90 14.66
C GLU A 70 5.05 -5.68 13.40
N LEU A 71 3.90 -5.39 12.79
CA LEU A 71 3.40 -6.12 11.64
C LEU A 71 3.62 -5.40 10.30
N LEU A 72 3.98 -4.12 10.33
CA LEU A 72 4.01 -3.32 9.10
C LEU A 72 5.10 -3.77 8.11
N PHE A 73 6.24 -4.25 8.61
CA PHE A 73 7.27 -4.77 7.72
C PHE A 73 6.75 -5.97 6.91
N SER A 74 5.92 -6.80 7.53
CA SER A 74 5.32 -7.96 6.85
C SER A 74 4.40 -7.54 5.71
N ALA A 75 3.82 -6.34 5.78
CA ALA A 75 3.01 -5.83 4.68
C ALA A 75 3.87 -5.60 3.43
N ILE A 76 5.05 -5.02 3.60
CA ILE A 76 5.97 -4.81 2.48
C ILE A 76 6.48 -6.15 1.97
N GLN A 77 6.79 -7.08 2.87
CA GLN A 77 7.23 -8.42 2.48
C GLN A 77 6.18 -9.13 1.61
N LYS A 78 4.92 -9.01 1.98
CA LYS A 78 3.85 -9.62 1.20
C LYS A 78 3.75 -9.01 -0.20
N LEU A 79 3.83 -7.69 -0.30
CA LEU A 79 3.82 -7.02 -1.60
C LEU A 79 5.00 -7.51 -2.46
N GLY A 80 6.19 -7.58 -1.88
CA GLY A 80 7.37 -8.07 -2.58
C GLY A 80 7.27 -9.51 -3.02
N ALA A 81 6.67 -10.36 -2.21
CA ALA A 81 6.47 -11.77 -2.55
C ALA A 81 5.41 -11.95 -3.64
N SER A 82 4.50 -11.00 -3.77
CA SER A 82 3.36 -11.09 -4.69
C SER A 82 3.60 -10.40 -6.03
N LEU A 83 4.46 -9.39 -6.08
CA LEU A 83 4.75 -8.67 -7.31
C LEU A 83 5.58 -9.54 -8.26
N SER A 84 5.33 -9.36 -9.58
CA SER A 84 6.15 -10.03 -10.59
C SER A 84 7.57 -9.48 -10.59
N ALA A 85 8.51 -10.27 -11.11
CA ALA A 85 9.90 -9.81 -11.25
C ALA A 85 9.99 -8.54 -12.10
N LEU A 86 9.18 -8.45 -13.15
CA LEU A 86 9.17 -7.28 -14.03
C LEU A 86 8.69 -6.03 -13.31
N ASP A 87 7.61 -6.14 -12.51
CA ASP A 87 7.10 -5.02 -11.73
C ASP A 87 8.12 -4.56 -10.70
N LYS A 88 8.83 -5.50 -10.08
CA LYS A 88 9.86 -5.16 -9.09
C LYS A 88 11.04 -4.45 -9.74
N GLU A 89 11.45 -4.87 -10.92
CA GLU A 89 12.50 -4.20 -11.68
C GLU A 89 12.09 -2.77 -12.04
N GLN A 90 10.86 -2.60 -12.51
CA GLN A 90 10.34 -1.29 -12.85
C GLN A 90 10.28 -0.38 -11.61
N LEU A 91 9.81 -0.93 -10.50
CA LEU A 91 9.75 -0.18 -9.25
C LEU A 91 11.14 0.25 -8.78
N ASP A 92 12.13 -0.64 -8.91
CA ASP A 92 13.51 -0.33 -8.53
C ASP A 92 14.06 0.85 -9.34
N GLU A 93 13.83 0.84 -10.65
CA GLU A 93 14.28 1.93 -11.54
C GLU A 93 13.62 3.27 -11.19
N GLU A 94 12.36 3.24 -10.77
CA GLU A 94 11.56 4.44 -10.54
C GLU A 94 11.41 4.79 -9.06
N LEU A 95 12.09 4.07 -8.18
CA LEU A 95 11.80 4.15 -6.74
C LEU A 95 11.88 5.56 -6.17
N LYS A 96 12.88 6.33 -6.59
CA LYS A 96 13.04 7.69 -6.07
C LYS A 96 11.88 8.61 -6.43
N SER A 97 11.21 8.34 -7.55
CA SER A 97 10.01 9.11 -7.92
C SER A 97 8.79 8.72 -7.07
N HIS A 98 8.85 7.58 -6.37
CA HIS A 98 7.81 7.12 -5.48
C HIS A 98 8.04 7.54 -4.03
N ILE A 99 9.16 8.20 -3.74
CA ILE A 99 9.50 8.62 -2.38
C ILE A 99 9.41 10.14 -2.28
N ASP A 100 8.67 10.62 -1.27
CA ASP A 100 8.59 12.02 -0.91
C ASP A 100 8.91 12.13 0.58
N LYS A 101 10.08 12.70 0.90
CA LYS A 101 10.59 12.84 2.27
C LYS A 101 10.72 11.47 2.95
N HIS A 102 9.78 11.14 3.83
CA HIS A 102 9.78 9.90 4.60
C HIS A 102 8.72 8.91 4.14
N ASN A 103 8.07 9.20 3.02
CA ASN A 103 6.93 8.41 2.55
C ASN A 103 7.25 7.71 1.24
N LEU A 104 6.87 6.45 1.16
CA LEU A 104 6.88 5.68 -0.07
C LEU A 104 5.45 5.52 -0.55
N PHE A 105 5.20 5.86 -1.81
CA PHE A 105 3.89 5.75 -2.43
C PHE A 105 3.87 4.63 -3.45
N LEU A 106 2.91 3.73 -3.33
CA LEU A 106 2.70 2.64 -4.29
C LEU A 106 1.27 2.68 -4.79
N ARG A 107 1.08 2.26 -6.04
CA ARG A 107 -0.24 2.18 -6.67
C ARG A 107 -0.43 0.78 -7.22
N LEU A 108 -1.44 0.10 -6.71
CA LEU A 108 -1.72 -1.29 -7.08
C LEU A 108 -3.01 -1.38 -7.87
N ASP A 109 -3.05 -2.31 -8.82
CA ASP A 109 -4.25 -2.53 -9.64
C ASP A 109 -5.37 -3.10 -8.79
N LYS A 110 -6.48 -2.37 -8.76
CA LYS A 110 -7.64 -2.71 -7.92
C LYS A 110 -8.29 -4.03 -8.34
N GLN A 111 -8.45 -4.24 -9.63
CA GLN A 111 -9.12 -5.44 -10.11
C GLN A 111 -8.28 -6.70 -9.90
N ASN A 112 -6.98 -6.61 -10.14
CA ASN A 112 -6.08 -7.72 -9.85
C ASN A 112 -6.05 -8.04 -8.37
N ALA A 113 -6.06 -7.02 -7.51
CA ALA A 113 -6.08 -7.22 -6.06
C ALA A 113 -7.35 -7.94 -5.62
N ALA A 114 -8.50 -7.63 -6.23
CA ALA A 114 -9.74 -8.34 -5.93
C ALA A 114 -9.65 -9.83 -6.27
N LEU A 115 -8.80 -10.19 -7.22
CA LEU A 115 -8.55 -11.58 -7.61
C LEU A 115 -7.39 -12.22 -6.83
N GLY A 116 -6.79 -11.47 -5.91
CA GLY A 116 -5.68 -11.97 -5.10
C GLY A 116 -4.30 -11.79 -5.72
N THR A 117 -4.19 -11.02 -6.80
CA THR A 117 -2.93 -10.77 -7.49
C THR A 117 -2.48 -9.33 -7.26
N VAL A 118 -1.22 -9.13 -6.92
CA VAL A 118 -0.64 -7.80 -6.73
C VAL A 118 0.09 -7.38 -8.00
N LYS A 119 -0.31 -6.23 -8.54
CA LYS A 119 0.28 -5.69 -9.75
C LYS A 119 0.33 -4.17 -9.65
N LEU A 120 1.42 -3.55 -10.10
CA LEU A 120 1.51 -2.10 -10.13
C LEU A 120 0.64 -1.53 -11.25
N SER A 121 -0.08 -0.45 -10.97
CA SER A 121 -0.91 0.23 -11.97
C SER A 121 -1.16 1.68 -11.57
N PRO A 122 -1.01 2.64 -12.49
CA PRO A 122 -1.32 4.03 -12.20
C PRO A 122 -2.80 4.38 -12.35
N ASN A 123 -3.62 3.47 -12.92
CA ASN A 123 -5.00 3.77 -13.26
C ASN A 123 -5.96 3.31 -12.19
N ASP A 124 -6.68 4.25 -11.58
CA ASP A 124 -7.70 4.00 -10.54
C ASP A 124 -7.21 2.98 -9.51
N PRO A 125 -6.06 3.23 -8.88
CA PRO A 125 -5.39 2.22 -8.08
C PRO A 125 -5.85 2.16 -6.64
N ILE A 126 -5.43 1.09 -5.94
CA ILE A 126 -5.34 1.09 -4.49
C ILE A 126 -4.05 1.83 -4.17
N HIS A 127 -4.17 2.93 -3.44
CA HIS A 127 -3.05 3.81 -3.16
C HIS A 127 -2.48 3.51 -1.77
N PHE A 128 -1.20 3.18 -1.71
CA PHE A 128 -0.48 2.94 -0.46
C PHE A 128 0.44 4.12 -0.16
N LYS A 129 0.39 4.60 1.08
CA LYS A 129 1.37 5.53 1.63
C LYS A 129 2.04 4.85 2.81
N ILE A 130 3.32 4.57 2.68
CA ILE A 130 4.11 3.90 3.72
C ILE A 130 5.02 4.95 4.34
N HIS A 131 4.81 5.26 5.62
CA HIS A 131 5.59 6.28 6.33
C HIS A 131 6.73 5.64 7.12
N PHE A 132 7.96 5.99 6.75
CA PHE A 132 9.17 5.52 7.41
C PHE A 132 9.66 6.59 8.37
N LYS A 133 9.61 6.33 9.67
CA LYS A 133 9.97 7.30 10.68
C LYS A 133 11.47 7.63 10.62
N ASN A 134 11.78 8.90 10.37
CA ASN A 134 13.16 9.41 10.38
C ASN A 134 14.12 8.63 9.47
N ARG A 135 13.65 8.21 8.31
CA ARG A 135 14.48 7.51 7.31
C ARG A 135 14.68 8.37 6.07
N THR A 136 15.91 8.38 5.57
CA THR A 136 16.24 9.03 4.29
C THR A 136 15.75 8.16 3.12
N PRO A 137 15.63 8.73 1.90
CA PRO A 137 15.30 7.92 0.73
C PRO A 137 16.22 6.73 0.52
N ASP A 138 17.54 6.89 0.79
CA ASP A 138 18.48 5.77 0.64
C ASP A 138 18.21 4.67 1.67
N GLU A 139 17.88 5.06 2.91
CA GLU A 139 17.52 4.11 3.94
C GLU A 139 16.22 3.38 3.61
N ILE A 140 15.22 4.12 3.08
CA ILE A 140 13.96 3.53 2.63
C ILE A 140 14.22 2.48 1.55
N THR A 141 15.09 2.80 0.59
CA THR A 141 15.47 1.88 -0.49
C THR A 141 16.07 0.59 0.07
N LYS A 142 16.96 0.72 1.05
CA LYS A 142 17.57 -0.46 1.69
C LYS A 142 16.53 -1.33 2.39
N ILE A 143 15.62 -0.71 3.11
CA ILE A 143 14.54 -1.43 3.82
C ILE A 143 13.66 -2.17 2.82
N CYS A 144 13.28 -1.52 1.73
CA CYS A 144 12.48 -2.14 0.68
C CYS A 144 13.19 -3.34 0.05
N ARG A 145 14.50 -3.22 -0.17
CA ARG A 145 15.27 -4.32 -0.73
C ARG A 145 15.36 -5.49 0.25
N GLN A 146 15.55 -5.21 1.54
CA GLN A 146 15.56 -6.24 2.57
C GLN A 146 14.22 -6.96 2.68
N ALA A 147 13.14 -6.24 2.47
CA ALA A 147 11.79 -6.81 2.51
C ALA A 147 11.43 -7.62 1.26
N GLY A 148 12.25 -7.55 0.22
CA GLY A 148 11.98 -8.25 -1.03
C GLY A 148 11.08 -7.50 -1.99
N LEU A 149 10.81 -6.23 -1.73
CA LEU A 149 10.00 -5.39 -2.63
C LEU A 149 10.76 -5.06 -3.91
N LEU A 150 12.08 -5.00 -3.83
CA LEU A 150 12.97 -4.76 -4.96
C LEU A 150 13.78 -6.02 -5.27
N PRO A 151 14.27 -6.17 -6.51
CA PRO A 151 15.09 -7.33 -6.88
C PRO A 151 16.34 -7.49 -6.04
#